data_5a3a9081488ea1a9b0f988edb25d7895
#
_entry.id   5a3a9081488ea1a9b0f988edb25d7895
#
_cell.length_a   1.000
_cell.length_b   1.000
_cell.length_c   1.000
_cell.angle_alpha   90.00
_cell.angle_beta   90.00
_cell.angle_gamma   90.00
#
_symmetry.space_group_name_H-M   'P 1'
#
loop_
_entity.id
_entity.type
_entity.pdbx_description
1 polymer ?
#
loop_
_entity_poly.entity_id
_entity_poly.type
_entity_poly.pdbx_seq_one_letter_code
_entity_poly.pdbx_strand_id
1 'polypeptide(L)'
;MFKVKLHKRVIKFLQKLNENDRKRIFSAIEKLEDPFSQPYEKVKGRKDLYKIRVGDYRIIYRVDKEDKIVSVHLVDKRERAYNRL
;
A
#
# COMPACT_ATOMS: atom_id res chain seq x y z
N MET A 1 15.07 4.52 -7.97
CA MET A 1 13.87 3.78 -7.60
C MET A 1 13.85 3.44 -6.14
N PHE A 2 12.67 3.45 -5.53
CA PHE A 2 12.52 3.10 -4.13
C PHE A 2 12.48 1.60 -3.94
N LYS A 3 13.01 1.13 -2.83
CA LYS A 3 12.89 -0.27 -2.44
C LYS A 3 11.55 -0.46 -1.74
N VAL A 4 10.78 -1.47 -2.14
CA VAL A 4 9.47 -1.72 -1.56
C VAL A 4 9.55 -2.87 -0.56
N LYS A 5 9.10 -2.60 0.66
CA LYS A 5 9.04 -3.61 1.72
C LYS A 5 7.59 -3.83 2.14
N LEU A 6 7.24 -5.06 2.45
CA LEU A 6 5.89 -5.43 2.86
C LEU A 6 5.88 -5.84 4.33
N HIS A 7 4.93 -5.27 5.08
CA HIS A 7 4.68 -5.74 6.43
C HIS A 7 4.13 -7.17 6.39
N LYS A 8 4.44 -7.96 7.39
CA LYS A 8 4.00 -9.35 7.48
C LYS A 8 2.49 -9.50 7.30
N ARG A 9 1.70 -8.61 7.89
CA ARG A 9 0.23 -8.66 7.76
C ARG A 9 -0.25 -8.44 6.32
N VAL A 10 0.51 -7.71 5.52
CA VAL A 10 0.19 -7.49 4.10
C VAL A 10 0.35 -8.80 3.35
N ILE A 11 1.44 -9.50 3.58
CA ILE A 11 1.69 -10.79 2.95
C ILE A 11 0.57 -11.78 3.30
N LYS A 12 0.20 -11.84 4.57
CA LYS A 12 -0.89 -12.72 5.03
C LYS A 12 -2.23 -12.37 4.39
N PHE A 13 -2.51 -11.08 4.27
CA PHE A 13 -3.76 -10.62 3.64
C PHE A 13 -3.81 -11.03 2.17
N LEU A 14 -2.73 -10.84 1.44
CA LEU A 14 -2.66 -11.20 0.02
C LEU A 14 -2.87 -12.69 -0.20
N GLN A 15 -2.37 -13.53 0.71
CA GLN A 15 -2.53 -14.97 0.59
C GLN A 15 -3.99 -15.42 0.68
N LYS A 16 -4.84 -14.63 1.33
CA LYS A 16 -6.27 -14.94 1.50
C LYS A 16 -7.13 -14.50 0.33
N LEU A 17 -6.59 -13.69 -0.55
CA LEU A 17 -7.36 -13.14 -1.67
C LEU A 17 -7.45 -14.13 -2.82
N ASN A 18 -8.52 -13.96 -3.63
CA ASN A 18 -8.60 -14.68 -4.89
C ASN A 18 -7.48 -14.20 -5.82
N GLU A 19 -7.19 -14.98 -6.84
CA GLU A 19 -6.08 -14.72 -7.74
C GLU A 19 -6.16 -13.38 -8.43
N ASN A 20 -7.35 -13.01 -8.91
CA ASN A 20 -7.53 -11.75 -9.64
C ASN A 20 -7.24 -10.53 -8.76
N ASP A 21 -7.78 -10.51 -7.55
CA ASP A 21 -7.55 -9.41 -6.63
C ASP A 21 -6.09 -9.35 -6.19
N ARG A 22 -5.50 -10.51 -5.93
CA ARG A 22 -4.09 -10.60 -5.54
C ARG A 22 -3.19 -10.01 -6.61
N LYS A 23 -3.42 -10.35 -7.87
CA LYS A 23 -2.62 -9.84 -8.99
C LYS A 23 -2.76 -8.33 -9.14
N ARG A 24 -3.98 -7.81 -9.01
CA ARG A 24 -4.22 -6.38 -9.13
C ARG A 24 -3.51 -5.61 -8.03
N ILE A 25 -3.62 -6.08 -6.79
CA ILE A 25 -2.98 -5.42 -5.65
C ILE A 25 -1.47 -5.53 -5.76
N PHE A 26 -0.97 -6.70 -6.09
CA PHE A 26 0.48 -6.90 -6.23
C PHE A 26 1.07 -6.01 -7.33
N SER A 27 0.36 -5.87 -8.44
CA SER A 27 0.79 -4.98 -9.52
C SER A 27 0.88 -3.53 -9.03
N ALA A 28 -0.10 -3.08 -8.25
CA ALA A 28 -0.08 -1.74 -7.67
C ALA A 28 1.07 -1.56 -6.68
N ILE A 29 1.36 -2.58 -5.90
CA ILE A 29 2.50 -2.57 -4.96
C ILE A 29 3.82 -2.45 -5.71
N GLU A 30 3.98 -3.20 -6.80
CA GLU A 30 5.20 -3.12 -7.62
C GLU A 30 5.45 -1.71 -8.15
N LYS A 31 4.39 -1.00 -8.52
CA LYS A 31 4.49 0.38 -9.01
C LYS A 31 4.95 1.36 -7.93
N LEU A 32 4.96 0.96 -6.68
CA LEU A 32 5.44 1.80 -5.59
C LEU A 32 6.96 1.97 -5.59
N GLU A 33 7.66 1.33 -6.49
CA GLU A 33 9.07 1.66 -6.76
C GLU A 33 9.20 3.13 -7.16
N ASP A 34 8.13 3.67 -7.73
CA ASP A 34 7.97 5.11 -7.96
C ASP A 34 6.67 5.51 -7.24
N PRO A 35 6.76 5.84 -5.95
CA PRO A 35 5.56 5.92 -5.09
C PRO A 35 4.58 7.02 -5.45
N PHE A 36 4.98 7.96 -6.29
CA PHE A 36 4.11 9.05 -6.69
C PHE A 36 3.69 8.98 -8.16
N SER A 37 3.95 7.86 -8.83
CA SER A 37 3.65 7.66 -10.24
C SER A 37 2.18 7.38 -10.54
N GLN A 38 1.42 6.93 -9.53
CA GLN A 38 -0.01 6.66 -9.65
C GLN A 38 -0.78 7.56 -8.69
N PRO A 39 -2.09 7.76 -8.93
CA PRO A 39 -2.88 8.62 -8.05
C PRO A 39 -2.79 8.15 -6.60
N TYR A 40 -2.46 9.08 -5.72
CA TYR A 40 -2.31 8.81 -4.29
C TYR A 40 -2.93 9.93 -3.47
N GLU A 41 -3.18 9.65 -2.20
CA GLU A 41 -3.63 10.64 -1.23
C GLU A 41 -2.78 10.54 0.02
N LYS A 42 -2.57 11.67 0.69
CA LYS A 42 -1.94 11.66 2.00
C LYS A 42 -2.93 11.18 3.05
N VAL A 43 -2.45 10.42 4.01
CA VAL A 43 -3.28 10.05 5.16
C VAL A 43 -3.31 11.24 6.12
N LYS A 44 -4.49 11.77 6.35
CA LYS A 44 -4.68 12.95 7.18
C LYS A 44 -4.17 12.73 8.60
N GLY A 45 -3.39 13.69 9.09
CA GLY A 45 -2.85 13.62 10.45
C GLY A 45 -1.67 12.69 10.62
N ARG A 46 -1.18 12.08 9.56
CA ARG A 46 -0.03 11.16 9.60
C ARG A 46 1.07 11.65 8.67
N LYS A 47 2.26 11.80 9.22
CA LYS A 47 3.41 12.23 8.45
C LYS A 47 3.95 11.07 7.60
N ASP A 48 4.28 11.36 6.34
CA ASP A 48 4.89 10.41 5.40
C ASP A 48 4.07 9.16 5.11
N LEU A 49 2.78 9.20 5.43
CA LEU A 49 1.86 8.08 5.21
C LEU A 49 0.91 8.40 4.07
N TYR A 50 0.80 7.49 3.13
CA TYR A 50 0.03 7.67 1.90
C TYR A 50 -0.89 6.48 1.67
N LYS A 51 -1.88 6.69 0.81
CA LYS A 51 -2.80 5.63 0.42
C LYS A 51 -3.10 5.67 -1.05
N ILE A 52 -3.30 4.50 -1.63
CA ILE A 52 -3.78 4.35 -3.00
C ILE A 52 -4.96 3.39 -2.99
N ARG A 53 -5.84 3.56 -3.97
CA ARG A 53 -7.02 2.72 -4.13
C ARG A 53 -6.82 1.72 -5.25
N VAL A 54 -7.18 0.46 -4.99
CA VAL A 54 -7.16 -0.60 -5.99
C VAL A 54 -8.49 -1.34 -5.88
N GLY A 55 -9.44 -1.04 -6.77
CA GLY A 55 -10.79 -1.60 -6.67
C GLY A 55 -11.44 -1.28 -5.33
N ASP A 56 -11.85 -2.30 -4.61
CA ASP A 56 -12.46 -2.16 -3.28
C ASP A 56 -11.45 -2.12 -2.15
N TYR A 57 -10.16 -2.12 -2.48
CA TYR A 57 -9.09 -2.17 -1.49
C TYR A 57 -8.34 -0.87 -1.40
N ARG A 58 -7.70 -0.65 -0.26
CA ARG A 58 -6.74 0.43 -0.06
C ARG A 58 -5.41 -0.13 0.38
N ILE A 59 -4.36 0.48 -0.16
CA ILE A 59 -3.00 0.17 0.22
C ILE A 59 -2.46 1.38 0.95
N ILE A 60 -2.00 1.18 2.17
CA ILE A 60 -1.43 2.25 2.99
C ILE A 60 0.05 2.00 3.14
N TYR A 61 0.84 3.01 2.81
CA TYR A 61 2.29 2.87 2.77
C TYR A 61 2.97 4.14 3.27
N ARG A 62 4.17 3.95 3.79
CA ARG A 62 5.05 5.04 4.21
C ARG A 62 6.15 5.21 3.20
N VAL A 63 6.53 6.46 2.93
CA VAL A 63 7.64 6.77 2.03
C VAL A 63 8.76 7.41 2.83
N ASP A 64 9.92 6.77 2.84
CA ASP A 64 11.14 7.31 3.41
C ASP A 64 12.00 7.82 2.24
N LYS A 65 12.03 9.13 2.09
CA LYS A 65 12.72 9.76 0.95
C LYS A 65 14.24 9.74 1.11
N GLU A 66 14.74 9.73 2.33
CA GLU A 66 16.18 9.68 2.57
C GLU A 66 16.76 8.33 2.20
N ASP A 67 16.18 7.27 2.71
CA ASP A 67 16.66 5.92 2.47
C ASP A 67 16.06 5.30 1.22
N LYS A 68 15.15 6.00 0.58
CA LYS A 68 14.43 5.54 -0.61
C LYS A 68 13.75 4.20 -0.40
N ILE A 69 12.98 4.12 0.66
CA ILE A 69 12.23 2.92 1.03
C ILE A 69 10.75 3.25 1.08
N VAL A 70 9.93 2.39 0.48
CA VAL A 70 8.49 2.39 0.62
C VAL A 70 8.12 1.19 1.48
N SER A 71 7.46 1.44 2.60
CA SER A 71 7.01 0.37 3.50
C SER A 71 5.50 0.25 3.40
N VAL A 72 5.02 -0.86 2.84
CA VAL A 72 3.59 -1.13 2.74
C VAL A 72 3.12 -1.67 4.08
N HIS A 73 2.31 -0.88 4.78
CA HIS A 73 1.88 -1.20 6.14
C HIS A 73 0.59 -2.00 6.19
N LEU A 74 -0.34 -1.70 5.28
CA LEU A 74 -1.67 -2.26 5.37
C LEU A 74 -2.31 -2.34 4.01
N VAL A 75 -2.99 -3.45 3.75
CA VAL A 75 -3.91 -3.61 2.63
C VAL A 75 -5.20 -4.14 3.23
N ASP A 76 -6.31 -3.47 2.97
CA ASP A 76 -7.61 -3.92 3.46
C ASP A 76 -8.70 -3.32 2.59
N LYS A 77 -9.92 -3.76 2.81
CA LYS A 77 -11.07 -3.15 2.16
C LYS A 77 -11.18 -1.69 2.55
N ARG A 78 -11.65 -0.88 1.60
CA ARG A 78 -11.71 0.57 1.70
C ARG A 78 -12.18 1.10 3.07
N GLU A 79 -13.24 0.51 3.59
CA GLU A 79 -13.86 0.96 4.84
C GLU A 79 -13.04 0.61 6.07
N ARG A 80 -12.36 -0.53 6.05
CA ARG A 80 -11.62 -1.04 7.20
C ARG A 80 -10.21 -0.48 7.34
N ALA A 81 -9.61 -0.07 6.22
CA ALA A 81 -8.24 0.40 6.23
C ALA A 81 -8.05 1.60 7.17
N TYR A 82 -9.00 2.50 7.22
CA TYR A 82 -8.96 3.64 8.12
C TYR A 82 -9.04 3.26 9.59
N ASN A 83 -9.87 2.28 9.89
CA ASN A 83 -10.10 1.87 11.28
C ASN A 83 -8.90 1.13 11.88
N ARG A 84 -7.97 0.69 11.04
CA ARG A 84 -6.79 -0.05 11.47
C ARG A 84 -5.53 0.80 11.58
N LEU A 85 -5.65 2.07 11.25
CA LEU A 85 -4.57 3.01 11.42
C LEU A 85 -4.52 3.51 12.86
#